data_6da4c0f822ed430fcf09348f9596f027
#
_entry.id   6da4c0f822ed430fcf09348f9596f027
#
_cell.length_a   1.000
_cell.length_b   1.000
_cell.length_c   1.000
_cell.angle_alpha   90.00
_cell.angle_beta   90.00
_cell.angle_gamma   90.00
#
_symmetry.space_group_name_H-M   'P 1'
#
loop_
_entity.id
_entity.type
_entity.pdbx_description
1 polymer ?
#
loop_
_entity_poly.entity_id
_entity_poly.type
_entity_poly.pdbx_seq_one_letter_code
_entity_poly.pdbx_strand_id
1 'polypeptide(L)'
;MFQAQGVKLVRMDDVARELSVSKKTLYELFADKEELLLEVVKVISMGFHQNIKEIICSSANVLEQIFMLYKRVIKHCREVNPLFFIELMRYPQVQTFFEQVHVQHADRIKEWLQMGVKQGLLRDDVNYEVFLRQDGFQIDKLLINPEVRKYPAKVIYDSVVLVMLRGLATDKGLEIIKQWK
;
A
#
# COMPACT_ATOMS: atom_id res chain seq x y z
N MET A 1 12.45 4.24 13.51
CA MET A 1 13.59 4.92 12.91
C MET A 1 13.47 5.03 11.39
N PHE A 2 13.55 3.96 10.58
CA PHE A 2 13.55 4.02 9.11
C PHE A 2 12.38 4.79 8.50
N GLN A 3 11.15 4.53 8.96
CA GLN A 3 9.97 5.24 8.48
C GLN A 3 9.96 6.75 8.78
N ALA A 4 10.63 7.16 9.83
CA ALA A 4 10.68 8.57 10.24
C ALA A 4 11.81 9.35 9.57
N GLN A 5 12.98 8.73 9.38
CA GLN A 5 14.21 9.40 8.96
C GLN A 5 14.64 9.05 7.52
N GLY A 6 14.03 8.03 6.91
CA GLY A 6 14.53 7.40 5.69
C GLY A 6 15.53 6.29 6.00
N VAL A 7 15.89 5.53 4.97
CA VAL A 7 16.79 4.37 5.13
C VAL A 7 18.23 4.80 5.18
N LYS A 8 18.66 5.75 4.35
CA LYS A 8 20.07 6.13 4.18
C LYS A 8 20.69 6.69 5.46
N LEU A 9 19.95 7.51 6.20
CA LEU A 9 20.44 8.19 7.39
C LEU A 9 20.58 7.27 8.60
N VAL A 10 19.81 6.21 8.69
CA VAL A 10 19.85 5.27 9.83
C VAL A 10 20.97 4.26 9.64
N ARG A 11 21.91 4.19 10.57
CA ARG A 11 23.01 3.23 10.59
C ARG A 11 22.69 2.05 11.51
N MET A 12 23.35 0.92 11.31
CA MET A 12 23.23 -0.25 12.21
C MET A 12 23.55 0.11 13.66
N ASP A 13 24.52 0.97 13.89
CA ASP A 13 24.90 1.44 15.22
C ASP A 13 23.78 2.25 15.89
N ASP A 14 23.01 3.03 15.11
CA ASP A 14 21.87 3.79 15.63
C ASP A 14 20.74 2.86 16.03
N VAL A 15 20.51 1.81 15.25
CA VAL A 15 19.52 0.77 15.57
C VAL A 15 19.90 0.01 16.84
N ALA A 16 21.17 -0.41 16.97
CA ALA A 16 21.66 -1.10 18.17
C ALA A 16 21.46 -0.25 19.42
N ARG A 17 21.77 1.05 19.33
CA ARG A 17 21.59 2.01 20.42
C ARG A 17 20.13 2.19 20.81
N GLU A 18 19.25 2.35 19.83
CA GLU A 18 17.79 2.52 20.05
C GLU A 18 17.18 1.29 20.72
N LEU A 19 17.61 0.09 20.29
CA LEU A 19 17.14 -1.17 20.87
C LEU A 19 17.83 -1.55 22.19
N SER A 20 18.81 -0.75 22.64
CA SER A 20 19.62 -1.04 23.83
C SER A 20 20.33 -2.41 23.77
N VAL A 21 20.75 -2.82 22.58
CA VAL A 21 21.53 -4.05 22.35
C VAL A 21 22.96 -3.71 21.91
N SER A 22 23.88 -4.66 22.07
CA SER A 22 25.23 -4.48 21.56
C SER A 22 25.25 -4.52 20.02
N LYS A 23 26.19 -3.79 19.42
CA LYS A 23 26.43 -3.87 17.97
C LYS A 23 26.70 -5.33 17.54
N LYS A 24 27.45 -6.08 18.34
CA LYS A 24 27.72 -7.50 18.10
C LYS A 24 26.43 -8.31 18.03
N THR A 25 25.54 -8.15 18.99
CA THR A 25 24.24 -8.83 19.03
C THR A 25 23.40 -8.52 17.80
N LEU A 26 23.39 -7.26 17.34
CA LEU A 26 22.64 -6.89 16.15
C LEU A 26 23.21 -7.55 14.88
N TYR A 27 24.54 -7.63 14.74
CA TYR A 27 25.19 -8.30 13.61
C TYR A 27 25.16 -9.83 13.70
N GLU A 28 24.90 -10.42 14.86
CA GLU A 28 24.62 -11.84 15.01
C GLU A 28 23.20 -12.20 14.50
N LEU A 29 22.27 -11.24 14.53
CA LEU A 29 20.90 -11.42 14.06
C LEU A 29 20.72 -11.06 12.57
N PHE A 30 21.43 -10.04 12.10
CA PHE A 30 21.35 -9.51 10.75
C PHE A 30 22.75 -9.25 10.20
N ALA A 31 23.12 -9.96 9.14
CA ALA A 31 24.45 -9.85 8.54
C ALA A 31 24.76 -8.42 8.07
N ASP A 32 23.75 -7.72 7.59
CA ASP A 32 23.86 -6.35 7.12
C ASP A 32 22.54 -5.56 7.25
N LYS A 33 22.56 -4.33 6.78
CA LYS A 33 21.41 -3.42 6.80
C LYS A 33 20.29 -3.87 5.86
N GLU A 34 20.62 -4.54 4.77
CA GLU A 34 19.63 -5.01 3.80
C GLU A 34 18.78 -6.13 4.40
N GLU A 35 19.40 -7.08 5.09
CA GLU A 35 18.70 -8.15 5.79
C GLU A 35 17.76 -7.60 6.88
N LEU A 36 18.25 -6.65 7.69
CA LEU A 36 17.42 -5.97 8.67
C LEU A 36 16.24 -5.25 8.01
N LEU A 37 16.46 -4.54 6.90
CA LEU A 37 15.41 -3.83 6.18
C LEU A 37 14.36 -4.79 5.61
N LEU A 38 14.79 -5.93 5.09
CA LEU A 38 13.88 -6.95 4.59
C LEU A 38 12.93 -7.44 5.69
N GLU A 39 13.45 -7.71 6.89
CA GLU A 39 12.60 -8.11 8.01
C GLU A 39 11.65 -6.98 8.47
N VAL A 40 12.12 -5.74 8.51
CA VAL A 40 11.25 -4.58 8.79
C VAL A 40 10.12 -4.47 7.77
N VAL A 41 10.42 -4.64 6.48
CA VAL A 41 9.42 -4.58 5.41
C VAL A 41 8.44 -5.74 5.49
N LYS A 42 8.89 -6.95 5.82
CA LYS A 42 7.99 -8.10 6.07
C LYS A 42 6.99 -7.82 7.18
N VAL A 43 7.45 -7.26 8.31
CA VAL A 43 6.58 -6.90 9.44
C VAL A 43 5.56 -5.83 9.04
N ILE A 44 5.98 -4.78 8.31
CA ILE A 44 5.08 -3.74 7.80
C ILE A 44 4.05 -4.35 6.85
N SER A 45 4.49 -5.21 5.93
CA SER A 45 3.62 -5.90 4.96
C SER A 45 2.59 -6.79 5.66
N MET A 46 2.99 -7.56 6.68
CA MET A 46 2.06 -8.38 7.48
C MET A 46 0.99 -7.52 8.16
N GLY A 47 1.37 -6.40 8.77
CA GLY A 47 0.42 -5.46 9.37
C GLY A 47 -0.56 -4.89 8.34
N PHE A 48 -0.08 -4.57 7.15
CA PHE A 48 -0.93 -4.10 6.05
C PHE A 48 -1.92 -5.18 5.59
N HIS A 49 -1.47 -6.43 5.44
CA HIS A 49 -2.32 -7.55 5.06
C HIS A 49 -3.41 -7.85 6.09
N GLN A 50 -3.08 -7.78 7.38
CA GLN A 50 -4.08 -7.94 8.44
C GLN A 50 -5.16 -6.85 8.35
N ASN A 51 -4.76 -5.62 8.09
CA ASN A 51 -5.69 -4.51 7.89
C ASN A 51 -6.62 -4.71 6.68
N ILE A 52 -6.08 -5.22 5.55
CA ILE A 52 -6.91 -5.55 4.37
C ILE A 52 -7.92 -6.65 4.73
N LYS A 53 -7.48 -7.67 5.44
CA LYS A 53 -8.36 -8.77 5.89
C LYS A 53 -9.53 -8.27 6.72
N GLU A 54 -9.29 -7.35 7.66
CA GLU A 54 -10.33 -6.71 8.47
C GLU A 54 -11.33 -5.92 7.62
N ILE A 55 -10.85 -5.18 6.61
CA ILE A 55 -11.70 -4.43 5.68
C ILE A 55 -12.56 -5.40 4.86
N ILE A 56 -11.99 -6.46 4.29
CA ILE A 56 -12.72 -7.44 3.47
C ILE A 56 -13.74 -8.21 4.32
N CYS A 57 -13.42 -8.53 5.57
CA CYS A 57 -14.34 -9.20 6.49
C CYS A 57 -15.41 -8.24 7.07
N SER A 58 -15.30 -6.93 6.84
CA SER A 58 -16.36 -6.00 7.19
C SER A 58 -17.60 -6.30 6.34
N SER A 59 -18.80 -6.01 6.87
CA SER A 59 -20.06 -6.21 6.15
C SER A 59 -20.28 -5.22 4.98
N ALA A 60 -19.31 -4.37 4.69
CA ALA A 60 -19.34 -3.37 3.64
C ALA A 60 -19.30 -4.01 2.24
N ASN A 61 -19.91 -3.37 1.26
CA ASN A 61 -19.79 -3.76 -0.14
C ASN A 61 -18.37 -3.47 -0.68
N VAL A 62 -18.03 -4.04 -1.84
CA VAL A 62 -16.69 -3.93 -2.43
C VAL A 62 -16.25 -2.48 -2.64
N LEU A 63 -17.14 -1.58 -3.05
CA LEU A 63 -16.79 -0.16 -3.23
C LEU A 63 -16.41 0.51 -1.90
N GLU A 64 -17.18 0.27 -0.85
CA GLU A 64 -16.86 0.77 0.50
C GLU A 64 -15.55 0.20 1.03
N GLN A 65 -15.30 -1.10 0.80
CA GLN A 65 -14.04 -1.74 1.16
C GLN A 65 -12.86 -1.09 0.44
N ILE A 66 -12.96 -0.84 -0.87
CA ILE A 66 -11.94 -0.13 -1.65
C ILE A 66 -11.74 1.29 -1.09
N PHE A 67 -12.81 2.00 -0.80
CA PHE A 67 -12.74 3.34 -0.21
C PHE A 67 -11.99 3.36 1.14
N MET A 68 -12.33 2.43 2.04
CA MET A 68 -11.65 2.29 3.32
C MET A 68 -10.16 1.97 3.17
N LEU A 69 -9.83 1.08 2.22
CA LEU A 69 -8.44 0.72 1.91
C LEU A 69 -7.66 1.95 1.46
N TYR A 70 -8.16 2.72 0.51
CA TYR A 70 -7.47 3.91 0.02
C TYR A 70 -7.32 4.99 1.09
N LYS A 71 -8.33 5.22 1.93
CA LYS A 71 -8.20 6.13 3.07
C LYS A 71 -7.05 5.72 3.98
N ARG A 72 -6.93 4.42 4.27
CA ARG A 72 -5.88 3.88 5.14
C ARG A 72 -4.50 4.01 4.50
N VAL A 73 -4.38 3.68 3.20
CA VAL A 73 -3.11 3.82 2.45
C VAL A 73 -2.66 5.27 2.41
N ILE A 74 -3.55 6.20 2.05
CA ILE A 74 -3.23 7.64 2.01
C ILE A 74 -2.76 8.14 3.38
N LYS A 75 -3.46 7.77 4.44
CA LYS A 75 -3.08 8.14 5.81
C LYS A 75 -1.68 7.60 6.15
N HIS A 76 -1.46 6.29 5.97
CA HIS A 76 -0.17 5.65 6.27
C HIS A 76 0.99 6.28 5.50
N CYS A 77 0.83 6.46 4.18
CA CYS A 77 1.88 7.07 3.35
C CYS A 77 2.20 8.51 3.76
N ARG A 78 1.26 9.25 4.35
CA ARG A 78 1.52 10.62 4.84
C ARG A 78 2.26 10.65 6.17
N GLU A 79 2.11 9.64 6.99
CA GLU A 79 2.80 9.50 8.28
C GLU A 79 4.26 9.06 8.12
N VAL A 80 4.60 8.46 6.98
CA VAL A 80 5.94 7.94 6.68
C VAL A 80 6.74 8.95 5.86
N ASN A 81 8.04 9.09 6.17
CA ASN A 81 8.95 9.90 5.38
C ASN A 81 9.05 9.33 3.95
N PRO A 82 8.82 10.13 2.89
CA PRO A 82 8.87 9.66 1.51
C PRO A 82 10.21 9.05 1.11
N LEU A 83 11.31 9.50 1.71
CA LEU A 83 12.63 8.93 1.48
C LEU A 83 12.71 7.46 1.89
N PHE A 84 11.91 7.02 2.87
CA PHE A 84 11.84 5.61 3.26
C PHE A 84 11.49 4.73 2.06
N PHE A 85 10.41 5.02 1.35
CA PHE A 85 9.97 4.24 0.19
C PHE A 85 10.95 4.34 -0.99
N ILE A 86 11.45 5.56 -1.28
CA ILE A 86 12.38 5.80 -2.40
C ILE A 86 13.69 5.05 -2.18
N GLU A 87 14.18 5.04 -0.95
CA GLU A 87 15.45 4.43 -0.60
C GLU A 87 15.35 2.91 -0.44
N LEU A 88 14.21 2.39 0.02
CA LEU A 88 13.94 0.95 0.08
C LEU A 88 14.11 0.27 -1.27
N MET A 89 13.64 0.91 -2.34
CA MET A 89 13.71 0.37 -3.69
C MET A 89 15.12 0.31 -4.28
N ARG A 90 16.16 0.69 -3.51
CA ARG A 90 17.57 0.50 -3.87
C ARG A 90 18.15 -0.83 -3.39
N TYR A 91 17.41 -1.57 -2.58
CA TYR A 91 17.84 -2.84 -1.99
C TYR A 91 17.22 -4.01 -2.78
N PRO A 92 18.04 -4.84 -3.47
CA PRO A 92 17.53 -5.90 -4.35
C PRO A 92 16.64 -6.93 -3.66
N GLN A 93 16.97 -7.33 -2.43
CA GLN A 93 16.15 -8.30 -1.69
C GLN A 93 14.77 -7.73 -1.35
N VAL A 94 14.69 -6.43 -1.04
CA VAL A 94 13.43 -5.74 -0.79
C VAL A 94 12.59 -5.63 -2.07
N GLN A 95 13.22 -5.33 -3.21
CA GLN A 95 12.53 -5.32 -4.52
C GLN A 95 11.93 -6.69 -4.83
N THR A 96 12.74 -7.75 -4.73
CA THR A 96 12.29 -9.13 -4.96
C THR A 96 11.13 -9.51 -4.04
N PHE A 97 11.19 -9.11 -2.77
CA PHE A 97 10.09 -9.34 -1.84
C PHE A 97 8.79 -8.66 -2.29
N PHE A 98 8.84 -7.41 -2.70
CA PHE A 98 7.65 -6.71 -3.20
C PHE A 98 7.10 -7.33 -4.48
N GLU A 99 7.95 -7.73 -5.42
CA GLU A 99 7.52 -8.44 -6.63
C GLU A 99 6.80 -9.74 -6.31
N GLN A 100 7.32 -10.53 -5.36
CA GLN A 100 6.68 -11.76 -4.90
C GLN A 100 5.32 -11.49 -4.24
N VAL A 101 5.24 -10.46 -3.40
CA VAL A 101 3.99 -10.04 -2.75
C VAL A 101 2.96 -9.60 -3.80
N HIS A 102 3.35 -8.83 -4.82
CA HIS A 102 2.46 -8.42 -5.90
C HIS A 102 1.89 -9.63 -6.66
N VAL A 103 2.74 -10.58 -7.03
CA VAL A 103 2.30 -11.81 -7.72
C VAL A 103 1.32 -12.61 -6.87
N GLN A 104 1.64 -12.81 -5.58
CA GLN A 104 0.80 -13.60 -4.66
C GLN A 104 -0.58 -12.97 -4.42
N HIS A 105 -0.70 -11.65 -4.55
CA HIS A 105 -1.96 -10.94 -4.26
C HIS A 105 -2.78 -10.61 -5.49
N ALA A 106 -2.20 -10.67 -6.70
CA ALA A 106 -2.91 -10.33 -7.94
C ALA A 106 -4.23 -11.10 -8.10
N ASP A 107 -4.21 -12.43 -7.87
CA ASP A 107 -5.41 -13.26 -7.99
C ASP A 107 -6.46 -12.90 -6.95
N ARG A 108 -6.06 -12.64 -5.71
CA ARG A 108 -6.98 -12.23 -4.62
C ARG A 108 -7.63 -10.88 -4.90
N ILE A 109 -6.89 -9.93 -5.43
CA ILE A 109 -7.42 -8.63 -5.82
C ILE A 109 -8.41 -8.80 -6.98
N LYS A 110 -8.09 -9.65 -7.95
CA LYS A 110 -8.98 -9.98 -9.07
C LYS A 110 -10.29 -10.60 -8.58
N GLU A 111 -10.22 -11.58 -7.70
CA GLU A 111 -11.40 -12.19 -7.08
C GLU A 111 -12.25 -11.15 -6.32
N TRP A 112 -11.62 -10.26 -5.60
CA TRP A 112 -12.28 -9.19 -4.86
C TRP A 112 -13.02 -8.23 -5.80
N LEU A 113 -12.41 -7.83 -6.92
CA LEU A 113 -13.06 -7.01 -7.95
C LEU A 113 -14.21 -7.76 -8.62
N GLN A 114 -14.05 -9.06 -8.89
CA GLN A 114 -15.13 -9.91 -9.43
C GLN A 114 -16.32 -10.01 -8.48
N MET A 115 -16.11 -9.97 -7.16
CA MET A 115 -17.22 -9.86 -6.21
C MET A 115 -17.97 -8.54 -6.40
N GLY A 116 -17.29 -7.43 -6.66
CA GLY A 116 -17.93 -6.15 -6.97
C GLY A 116 -18.78 -6.19 -8.24
N VAL A 117 -18.32 -6.92 -9.26
CA VAL A 117 -19.11 -7.18 -10.49
C VAL A 117 -20.37 -8.01 -10.15
N LYS A 118 -20.22 -9.10 -9.37
CA LYS A 118 -21.36 -9.93 -8.91
C LYS A 118 -22.36 -9.15 -8.05
N GLN A 119 -21.91 -8.16 -7.29
CA GLN A 119 -22.78 -7.25 -6.53
C GLN A 119 -23.49 -6.23 -7.44
N GLY A 120 -23.14 -6.17 -8.73
CA GLY A 120 -23.64 -5.20 -9.70
C GLY A 120 -23.14 -3.77 -9.41
N LEU A 121 -22.02 -3.62 -8.70
CA LEU A 121 -21.44 -2.33 -8.32
C LEU A 121 -20.29 -1.93 -9.24
N LEU A 122 -19.57 -2.90 -9.77
CA LEU A 122 -18.50 -2.71 -10.74
C LEU A 122 -18.92 -3.21 -12.11
N ARG A 123 -18.40 -2.58 -13.14
CA ARG A 123 -18.67 -2.87 -14.56
C ARG A 123 -18.11 -4.24 -14.93
N ASP A 124 -18.83 -5.00 -15.75
CA ASP A 124 -18.44 -6.32 -16.25
C ASP A 124 -17.70 -6.27 -17.61
N ASP A 125 -17.75 -5.13 -18.29
CA ASP A 125 -17.05 -4.87 -19.56
C ASP A 125 -15.58 -4.45 -19.37
N VAL A 126 -15.10 -4.37 -18.13
CA VAL A 126 -13.69 -4.03 -17.80
C VAL A 126 -12.85 -5.30 -17.70
N ASN A 127 -11.75 -5.36 -18.44
CA ASN A 127 -10.77 -6.40 -18.24
C ASN A 127 -9.90 -6.07 -17.01
N TYR A 128 -10.28 -6.61 -15.84
CA TYR A 128 -9.60 -6.35 -14.57
C TYR A 128 -8.16 -6.89 -14.51
N GLU A 129 -7.80 -7.88 -15.33
CA GLU A 129 -6.42 -8.33 -15.41
C GLU A 129 -5.53 -7.27 -16.07
N VAL A 130 -5.98 -6.71 -17.20
CA VAL A 130 -5.27 -5.62 -17.88
C VAL A 130 -5.22 -4.39 -16.97
N PHE A 131 -6.34 -4.06 -16.32
CA PHE A 131 -6.41 -2.93 -15.38
C PHE A 131 -5.39 -3.06 -14.23
N LEU A 132 -5.28 -4.24 -13.62
CA LEU A 132 -4.34 -4.49 -12.53
C LEU A 132 -2.87 -4.47 -12.99
N ARG A 133 -2.59 -4.97 -14.20
CA ARG A 133 -1.24 -4.92 -14.78
C ARG A 133 -0.76 -3.50 -15.10
N GLN A 134 -1.68 -2.57 -15.35
CA GLN A 134 -1.41 -1.15 -15.60
C GLN A 134 -1.39 -0.32 -14.31
N ASP A 135 -0.99 -0.92 -13.21
CA ASP A 135 -0.87 -0.23 -11.91
C ASP A 135 -2.20 0.36 -11.38
N GLY A 136 -3.33 -0.18 -11.82
CA GLY A 136 -4.66 0.37 -11.54
C GLY A 136 -4.99 0.64 -10.06
N PHE A 137 -4.34 -0.05 -9.12
CA PHE A 137 -4.50 0.15 -7.67
C PHE A 137 -3.23 0.61 -6.95
N GLN A 138 -2.19 1.05 -7.68
CA GLN A 138 -0.90 1.42 -7.07
C GLN A 138 -0.85 2.90 -6.65
N ILE A 139 -1.76 3.29 -5.77
CA ILE A 139 -1.77 4.65 -5.21
C ILE A 139 -0.52 4.95 -4.36
N ASP A 140 0.10 3.94 -3.81
CA ASP A 140 1.36 4.03 -3.07
C ASP A 140 2.47 4.64 -3.95
N LYS A 141 2.62 4.22 -5.20
CA LYS A 141 3.55 4.84 -6.15
C LYS A 141 3.29 6.34 -6.35
N LEU A 142 2.01 6.71 -6.44
CA LEU A 142 1.61 8.11 -6.56
C LEU A 142 2.00 8.91 -5.31
N LEU A 143 1.77 8.34 -4.14
CA LEU A 143 2.03 8.99 -2.85
C LEU A 143 3.53 9.08 -2.48
N ILE A 144 4.39 8.30 -3.16
CA ILE A 144 5.84 8.45 -3.05
C ILE A 144 6.31 9.69 -3.80
N ASN A 145 5.59 10.17 -4.82
CA ASN A 145 5.95 11.35 -5.59
C ASN A 145 5.88 12.62 -4.72
N PRO A 146 7.03 13.35 -4.52
CA PRO A 146 7.06 14.52 -3.67
C PRO A 146 6.12 15.65 -4.14
N GLU A 147 5.92 15.79 -5.44
CA GLU A 147 5.02 16.81 -5.98
C GLU A 147 3.55 16.52 -5.65
N VAL A 148 3.14 15.25 -5.70
CA VAL A 148 1.79 14.84 -5.32
C VAL A 148 1.54 15.00 -3.82
N ARG A 149 2.55 14.74 -2.99
CA ARG A 149 2.46 14.88 -1.53
C ARG A 149 2.21 16.32 -1.05
N LYS A 150 2.48 17.32 -1.87
CA LYS A 150 2.17 18.72 -1.55
C LYS A 150 0.66 18.99 -1.46
N TYR A 151 -0.14 18.18 -2.15
CA TYR A 151 -1.60 18.35 -2.12
C TYR A 151 -2.22 17.74 -0.86
N PRO A 152 -3.33 18.32 -0.35
CA PRO A 152 -4.11 17.71 0.73
C PRO A 152 -4.56 16.29 0.36
N ALA A 153 -4.66 15.39 1.37
CA ALA A 153 -5.11 14.02 1.16
C ALA A 153 -6.46 13.93 0.43
N LYS A 154 -7.38 14.85 0.76
CA LYS A 154 -8.69 14.95 0.10
C LYS A 154 -8.55 15.23 -1.41
N VAL A 155 -7.66 16.13 -1.81
CA VAL A 155 -7.44 16.45 -3.23
C VAL A 155 -6.91 15.24 -3.99
N ILE A 156 -5.94 14.51 -3.41
CA ILE A 156 -5.40 13.27 -4.00
C ILE A 156 -6.51 12.23 -4.14
N TYR A 157 -7.30 12.06 -3.09
CA TYR A 157 -8.41 11.12 -3.08
C TYR A 157 -9.45 11.48 -4.16
N ASP A 158 -9.92 12.73 -4.21
CA ASP A 158 -10.94 13.18 -5.13
C ASP A 158 -10.46 13.10 -6.60
N SER A 159 -9.19 13.44 -6.86
CA SER A 159 -8.63 13.55 -8.21
C SER A 159 -8.16 12.22 -8.80
N VAL A 160 -7.82 11.25 -7.98
CA VAL A 160 -7.26 9.97 -8.42
C VAL A 160 -8.19 8.81 -8.08
N VAL A 161 -8.47 8.61 -6.80
CA VAL A 161 -9.23 7.44 -6.34
C VAL A 161 -10.67 7.51 -6.80
N LEU A 162 -11.35 8.64 -6.58
CA LEU A 162 -12.75 8.79 -7.01
C LEU A 162 -12.91 8.79 -8.53
N VAL A 163 -11.97 9.36 -9.27
CA VAL A 163 -12.00 9.34 -10.75
C VAL A 163 -11.90 7.90 -11.25
N MET A 164 -10.95 7.12 -10.71
CA MET A 164 -10.80 5.71 -11.03
C MET A 164 -12.05 4.90 -10.66
N LEU A 165 -12.54 5.03 -9.43
CA LEU A 165 -13.71 4.28 -8.97
C LEU A 165 -14.96 4.61 -9.78
N ARG A 166 -15.17 5.88 -10.15
CA ARG A 166 -16.29 6.27 -11.05
C ARG A 166 -16.17 5.64 -12.44
N GLY A 167 -14.96 5.50 -12.95
CA GLY A 167 -14.73 4.81 -14.24
C GLY A 167 -15.02 3.31 -14.20
N LEU A 168 -14.86 2.68 -13.03
CA LEU A 168 -15.10 1.26 -12.83
C LEU A 168 -16.54 0.93 -12.36
N ALA A 169 -17.28 1.91 -11.84
CA ALA A 169 -18.59 1.71 -11.24
C ALA A 169 -19.70 1.61 -12.28
N THR A 170 -20.70 0.79 -11.98
CA THR A 170 -22.03 0.84 -12.64
C THR A 170 -22.82 2.04 -12.14
N ASP A 171 -24.01 2.31 -12.74
CA ASP A 171 -24.93 3.34 -12.24
C ASP A 171 -25.29 3.11 -10.76
N LYS A 172 -25.54 1.86 -10.37
CA LYS A 172 -25.77 1.48 -8.97
C LYS A 172 -24.57 1.79 -8.07
N GLY A 173 -23.36 1.52 -8.56
CA GLY A 173 -22.13 1.86 -7.85
C GLY A 173 -21.90 3.37 -7.74
N LEU A 174 -22.24 4.13 -8.78
CA LEU A 174 -22.17 5.60 -8.79
C LEU A 174 -23.07 6.22 -7.73
N GLU A 175 -24.26 5.68 -7.50
CA GLU A 175 -25.17 6.16 -6.43
C GLU A 175 -24.55 6.01 -5.03
N ILE A 176 -23.83 4.93 -4.79
CA ILE A 176 -23.08 4.75 -3.53
C ILE A 176 -21.93 5.76 -3.43
N ILE A 177 -21.15 5.94 -4.50
CA ILE A 177 -20.01 6.87 -4.51
C ILE A 177 -20.47 8.32 -4.30
N LYS A 178 -21.64 8.73 -4.78
CA LYS A 178 -22.21 10.08 -4.55
C LYS A 178 -22.44 10.40 -3.08
N GLN A 179 -22.63 9.39 -2.24
CA GLN A 179 -22.83 9.59 -0.79
C GLN A 179 -21.52 9.82 -0.03
N TRP A 180 -20.37 9.57 -0.66
CA TRP A 180 -19.05 9.79 -0.05
C TRP A 180 -18.64 11.25 -0.19
N LYS A 181 -18.76 11.99 0.90
CA LYS A 181 -18.39 13.42 0.99
C LYS A 181 -17.11 13.61 1.82
#